data_64ac0d9bce894f9dafad224ec6f3b3a5
#
_entry.id   64ac0d9bce894f9dafad224ec6f3b3a5
#
_cell.length_a   1.000
_cell.length_b   1.000
_cell.length_c   1.000
_cell.angle_alpha   90.00
_cell.angle_beta   90.00
_cell.angle_gamma   90.00
#
_symmetry.space_group_name_H-M   'P 1'
#
loop_
_entity.id
_entity.type
_entity.pdbx_description
1 polymer ?
#
loop_
_entity_poly.entity_id
_entity_poly.type
_entity_poly.pdbx_seq_one_letter_code
_entity_poly.pdbx_strand_id
1 'polypeptide(L)'
;SVSGPNAAPLEDLDEDGEPDFATLVAEVGTSALALYGDALGFREPLDDTSLDVFDNGGSSAVDIYLVDFGGQADGSYAIDRCNDEGACSGAIILENDFQGYGYRSVVEAVETVVPHELFHATEAAYVQSTPIWVSEGLAVWAERQFAPESRDFLGFVGAYLEDTARPFHRP
;
A
#
# COMPACT_ATOMS: atom_id res chain seq x y z
N SER A 1 -2.29 -16.12 7.41
CA SER A 1 -2.33 -16.97 8.60
C SER A 1 -3.78 -17.15 9.07
N VAL A 2 -4.19 -18.35 9.46
CA VAL A 2 -5.55 -18.64 9.95
C VAL A 2 -5.66 -18.60 11.48
N SER A 3 -4.55 -18.31 12.17
CA SER A 3 -4.51 -18.19 13.63
C SER A 3 -3.26 -17.42 14.08
N GLY A 4 -3.31 -16.86 15.28
CA GLY A 4 -2.22 -16.05 15.84
C GLY A 4 -2.42 -14.56 15.57
N PRO A 5 -1.46 -13.70 15.97
CA PRO A 5 -1.59 -12.25 15.83
C PRO A 5 -1.76 -11.79 14.36
N ASN A 6 -1.14 -12.47 13.42
CA ASN A 6 -1.24 -12.16 11.99
C ASN A 6 -2.45 -12.85 11.29
N ALA A 7 -3.44 -13.30 12.05
CA ALA A 7 -4.64 -13.88 11.45
C ALA A 7 -5.58 -12.75 11.00
N ALA A 8 -5.81 -12.65 9.70
CA ALA A 8 -6.83 -11.77 9.15
C ALA A 8 -8.25 -12.29 9.48
N PRO A 9 -9.28 -11.43 9.45
CA PRO A 9 -10.67 -11.86 9.53
C PRO A 9 -10.98 -12.93 8.47
N LEU A 10 -11.65 -14.00 8.89
CA LEU A 10 -12.06 -15.12 8.01
C LEU A 10 -13.58 -15.08 7.73
N GLU A 11 -14.22 -13.97 7.98
CA GLU A 11 -15.63 -13.76 7.70
C GLU A 11 -15.87 -13.82 6.19
N ASP A 12 -16.84 -14.60 5.77
CA ASP A 12 -17.23 -14.83 4.37
C ASP A 12 -18.76 -14.77 4.36
N LEU A 13 -19.31 -13.57 4.19
CA LEU A 13 -20.75 -13.29 4.30
C LEU A 13 -21.52 -13.62 3.02
N ASP A 14 -20.84 -13.61 1.88
CA ASP A 14 -21.43 -13.92 0.58
C ASP A 14 -21.28 -15.40 0.20
N GLU A 15 -20.56 -16.19 1.04
CA GLU A 15 -20.37 -17.63 0.92
C GLU A 15 -19.67 -18.04 -0.39
N ASP A 16 -18.77 -17.19 -0.92
CA ASP A 16 -18.00 -17.49 -2.15
C ASP A 16 -16.76 -18.37 -1.88
N GLY A 17 -16.38 -18.52 -0.62
CA GLY A 17 -15.26 -19.34 -0.17
C GLY A 17 -13.98 -18.57 0.08
N GLU A 18 -13.98 -17.25 -0.14
CA GLU A 18 -12.87 -16.35 0.15
C GLU A 18 -13.25 -15.42 1.30
N PRO A 19 -12.34 -15.06 2.21
CA PRO A 19 -12.63 -14.09 3.26
C PRO A 19 -12.93 -12.69 2.71
N ASP A 20 -14.04 -12.08 3.11
CA ASP A 20 -14.47 -10.74 2.68
C ASP A 20 -13.37 -9.67 2.79
N PHE A 21 -12.54 -9.75 3.84
CA PHE A 21 -11.42 -8.80 4.00
C PHE A 21 -10.35 -8.97 2.92
N ALA A 22 -10.01 -10.20 2.56
CA ALA A 22 -9.02 -10.49 1.53
C ALA A 22 -9.56 -10.07 0.15
N THR A 23 -10.83 -10.35 -0.12
CA THR A 23 -11.54 -9.93 -1.34
C THR A 23 -11.55 -8.41 -1.47
N LEU A 24 -11.90 -7.68 -0.40
CA LEU A 24 -11.87 -6.21 -0.38
C LEU A 24 -10.47 -5.64 -0.70
N VAL A 25 -9.42 -6.20 -0.07
CA VAL A 25 -8.03 -5.78 -0.33
C VAL A 25 -7.65 -6.00 -1.80
N ALA A 26 -8.00 -7.15 -2.37
CA ALA A 26 -7.70 -7.49 -3.76
C ALA A 26 -8.47 -6.61 -4.75
N GLU A 27 -9.75 -6.33 -4.49
CA GLU A 27 -10.58 -5.46 -5.34
C GLU A 27 -10.10 -4.01 -5.35
N VAL A 28 -9.80 -3.47 -4.16
CA VAL A 28 -9.23 -2.12 -4.01
C VAL A 28 -7.87 -2.04 -4.69
N GLY A 29 -7.00 -3.04 -4.49
CA GLY A 29 -5.70 -3.10 -5.13
C GLY A 29 -5.79 -3.11 -6.66
N THR A 30 -6.63 -3.98 -7.21
CA THR A 30 -6.88 -4.06 -8.66
C THR A 30 -7.39 -2.73 -9.22
N SER A 31 -8.33 -2.09 -8.51
CA SER A 31 -8.91 -0.82 -8.93
C SER A 31 -7.90 0.34 -8.85
N ALA A 32 -7.03 0.34 -7.84
CA ALA A 32 -5.97 1.34 -7.71
C ALA A 32 -4.92 1.20 -8.82
N LEU A 33 -4.48 -0.02 -9.14
CA LEU A 33 -3.54 -0.27 -10.24
C LEU A 33 -4.14 0.13 -11.60
N ALA A 34 -5.42 -0.16 -11.84
CA ALA A 34 -6.11 0.28 -13.04
C ALA A 34 -6.18 1.82 -13.12
N LEU A 35 -6.45 2.51 -12.00
CA LEU A 35 -6.40 3.97 -11.95
C LEU A 35 -5.01 4.48 -12.32
N TYR A 36 -3.95 3.92 -11.73
CA TYR A 36 -2.58 4.38 -11.94
C TYR A 36 -2.12 4.11 -13.39
N GLY A 37 -2.35 2.91 -13.91
CA GLY A 37 -1.96 2.53 -15.26
C GLY A 37 -2.84 3.17 -16.33
N ASP A 38 -4.14 2.89 -16.30
CA ASP A 38 -5.05 3.22 -17.41
C ASP A 38 -5.44 4.69 -17.45
N ALA A 39 -5.70 5.31 -16.28
CA ALA A 39 -6.18 6.68 -16.23
C ALA A 39 -5.06 7.71 -16.04
N LEU A 40 -4.05 7.41 -15.23
CA LEU A 40 -2.96 8.33 -14.91
C LEU A 40 -1.70 8.08 -15.75
N GLY A 41 -1.58 6.93 -16.42
CA GLY A 41 -0.50 6.62 -17.36
C GLY A 41 0.83 6.25 -16.69
N PHE A 42 0.81 5.80 -15.44
CA PHE A 42 1.99 5.25 -14.79
C PHE A 42 2.33 3.86 -15.31
N ARG A 43 3.59 3.43 -15.13
CA ARG A 43 3.99 2.04 -15.35
C ARG A 43 3.34 1.15 -14.30
N GLU A 44 3.04 -0.08 -14.69
CA GLU A 44 2.71 -1.13 -13.74
C GLU A 44 3.91 -1.40 -12.81
N PRO A 45 3.68 -1.82 -11.56
CA PRO A 45 4.74 -2.35 -10.71
C PRO A 45 5.56 -3.42 -11.42
N LEU A 46 6.83 -3.51 -11.10
CA LEU A 46 7.72 -4.48 -11.75
C LEU A 46 7.34 -5.91 -11.35
N ASP A 47 7.10 -6.75 -12.36
CA ASP A 47 6.89 -8.19 -12.19
C ASP A 47 8.16 -8.85 -11.63
N ASP A 48 8.03 -9.54 -10.52
CA ASP A 48 9.12 -10.19 -9.80
C ASP A 48 9.37 -11.64 -10.27
N THR A 49 8.46 -12.23 -11.04
CA THR A 49 8.61 -13.61 -11.54
C THR A 49 9.83 -13.80 -12.44
N SER A 50 10.30 -12.72 -13.06
CA SER A 50 11.52 -12.69 -13.88
C SER A 50 12.79 -12.37 -13.08
N LEU A 51 12.67 -12.05 -11.80
CA LEU A 51 13.77 -11.69 -10.90
C LEU A 51 14.10 -12.86 -9.97
N ASP A 52 15.35 -12.92 -9.50
CA ASP A 52 15.78 -13.91 -8.51
C ASP A 52 15.37 -13.44 -7.10
N VAL A 53 14.08 -13.55 -6.79
CA VAL A 53 13.50 -13.27 -5.48
C VAL A 53 13.22 -14.57 -4.73
N PHE A 54 13.23 -14.52 -3.40
CA PHE A 54 13.03 -15.70 -2.55
C PHE A 54 11.58 -16.20 -2.61
N ASP A 55 10.63 -15.28 -2.60
CA ASP A 55 9.21 -15.55 -2.69
C ASP A 55 8.59 -14.55 -3.67
N ASN A 56 7.96 -15.03 -4.72
CA ASN A 56 7.32 -14.23 -5.75
C ASN A 56 5.81 -14.50 -5.81
N GLY A 57 5.21 -15.02 -4.73
CA GLY A 57 3.79 -15.32 -4.64
C GLY A 57 3.25 -16.29 -5.70
N GLY A 58 4.12 -16.73 -6.63
CA GLY A 58 3.76 -17.64 -7.72
C GLY A 58 3.04 -16.99 -8.90
N SER A 59 2.96 -15.65 -8.93
CA SER A 59 2.33 -14.90 -10.01
C SER A 59 3.04 -13.56 -10.25
N SER A 60 2.64 -12.82 -11.28
CA SER A 60 3.16 -11.48 -11.59
C SER A 60 2.41 -10.37 -10.84
N ALA A 61 1.44 -10.71 -10.00
CA ALA A 61 0.72 -9.74 -9.19
C ALA A 61 1.60 -9.24 -8.03
N VAL A 62 1.37 -8.01 -7.58
CA VAL A 62 2.02 -7.50 -6.38
C VAL A 62 1.54 -8.29 -5.17
N ASP A 63 2.48 -8.85 -4.41
CA ASP A 63 2.16 -9.59 -3.19
C ASP A 63 1.72 -8.67 -2.06
N ILE A 64 0.67 -9.04 -1.35
CA ILE A 64 0.19 -8.33 -0.16
C ILE A 64 0.15 -9.31 1.02
N TYR A 65 1.01 -9.07 2.00
CA TYR A 65 1.09 -9.86 3.24
C TYR A 65 0.32 -9.18 4.36
N LEU A 66 -0.64 -9.88 4.95
CA LEU A 66 -1.42 -9.39 6.09
C LEU A 66 -0.71 -9.69 7.40
N VAL A 67 -0.41 -8.65 8.17
CA VAL A 67 0.42 -8.70 9.40
C VAL A 67 -0.17 -7.80 10.47
N ASP A 68 -0.18 -8.24 11.72
CA ASP A 68 -0.50 -7.39 12.87
C ASP A 68 0.71 -6.49 13.21
N PHE A 69 0.61 -5.22 12.93
CA PHE A 69 1.62 -4.23 13.29
C PHE A 69 1.52 -3.75 14.75
N GLY A 70 0.48 -4.18 15.48
CA GLY A 70 0.28 -3.79 16.87
C GLY A 70 0.10 -2.29 17.08
N GLY A 71 -0.48 -1.60 16.10
CA GLY A 71 -0.74 -0.15 16.13
C GLY A 71 0.48 0.72 15.85
N GLN A 72 1.58 0.17 15.31
CA GLN A 72 2.79 0.94 15.01
C GLN A 72 2.84 1.46 13.56
N ALA A 73 2.20 0.75 12.66
CA ALA A 73 2.02 1.11 11.25
C ALA A 73 0.72 0.47 10.76
N ASP A 74 0.21 0.87 9.63
CA ASP A 74 -0.99 0.32 8.97
C ASP A 74 -0.69 -0.25 7.58
N GLY A 75 0.43 0.14 6.97
CA GLY A 75 0.96 -0.39 5.74
C GLY A 75 2.46 -0.14 5.60
N SER A 76 3.09 -0.83 4.68
CA SER A 76 4.47 -0.60 4.24
C SER A 76 4.73 -1.31 2.93
N TYR A 77 5.45 -0.66 2.01
CA TYR A 77 6.03 -1.31 0.85
C TYR A 77 7.50 -1.68 1.09
N ALA A 78 7.86 -2.91 0.79
CA ALA A 78 9.22 -3.42 0.94
C ALA A 78 9.78 -3.87 -0.41
N ILE A 79 10.94 -3.31 -0.80
CA ILE A 79 11.64 -3.70 -2.02
C ILE A 79 12.32 -5.06 -1.81
N ASP A 80 12.10 -5.99 -2.76
CA ASP A 80 12.76 -7.30 -2.79
C ASP A 80 13.99 -7.29 -3.68
N ARG A 81 13.84 -6.88 -4.93
CA ARG A 81 14.90 -6.92 -5.92
C ARG A 81 14.76 -5.80 -6.94
N CYS A 82 15.90 -5.29 -7.40
CA CYS A 82 15.95 -4.35 -8.52
C CYS A 82 16.66 -4.96 -9.72
N ASN A 83 16.23 -4.58 -10.90
CA ASN A 83 16.91 -4.92 -12.16
C ASN A 83 18.10 -3.97 -12.42
N ASP A 84 18.85 -4.23 -13.49
CA ASP A 84 20.02 -3.44 -13.86
C ASP A 84 19.69 -1.99 -14.30
N GLU A 85 18.41 -1.70 -14.58
CA GLU A 85 17.91 -0.38 -14.95
C GLU A 85 17.48 0.44 -13.73
N GLY A 86 17.50 -0.16 -12.53
CA GLY A 86 17.13 0.47 -11.26
C GLY A 86 15.63 0.46 -10.96
N ALA A 87 14.82 -0.23 -11.76
CA ALA A 87 13.44 -0.54 -11.42
C ALA A 87 13.40 -1.72 -10.43
N CYS A 88 12.52 -1.66 -9.45
CA CYS A 88 12.46 -2.65 -8.38
C CYS A 88 11.06 -3.27 -8.25
N SER A 89 11.05 -4.57 -7.92
CA SER A 89 9.87 -5.26 -7.41
C SER A 89 9.86 -5.24 -5.88
N GLY A 90 8.73 -5.61 -5.30
CA GLY A 90 8.58 -5.75 -3.86
C GLY A 90 7.17 -6.13 -3.48
N ALA A 91 6.94 -6.24 -2.18
CA ALA A 91 5.68 -6.64 -1.60
C ALA A 91 5.12 -5.56 -0.67
N ILE A 92 3.81 -5.56 -0.50
CA ILE A 92 3.11 -4.76 0.48
C ILE A 92 2.93 -5.60 1.74
N ILE A 93 3.22 -5.01 2.89
CA ILE A 93 2.86 -5.52 4.20
C ILE A 93 1.71 -4.63 4.68
N LEU A 94 0.55 -5.20 4.95
CA LEU A 94 -0.68 -4.50 5.29
C LEU A 94 -1.18 -4.94 6.66
N GLU A 95 -1.72 -4.01 7.46
CA GLU A 95 -2.39 -4.33 8.70
C GLU A 95 -3.53 -5.32 8.45
N ASN A 96 -3.63 -6.33 9.30
CA ASN A 96 -4.46 -7.50 9.03
C ASN A 96 -5.96 -7.31 9.34
N ASP A 97 -6.36 -6.31 10.13
CA ASP A 97 -7.76 -6.07 10.47
C ASP A 97 -8.12 -4.60 10.75
N PHE A 98 -7.13 -3.72 10.85
CA PHE A 98 -7.26 -2.29 11.19
C PHE A 98 -7.97 -2.00 12.51
N GLN A 99 -8.09 -2.97 13.41
CA GLN A 99 -8.71 -2.74 14.71
C GLN A 99 -7.85 -1.81 15.59
N GLY A 100 -8.51 -0.78 16.14
CA GLY A 100 -7.82 0.20 16.99
C GLY A 100 -7.13 1.34 16.23
N TYR A 101 -7.14 1.32 14.91
CA TYR A 101 -6.70 2.43 14.07
C TYR A 101 -7.80 3.52 13.95
N GLY A 102 -7.43 4.72 13.54
CA GLY A 102 -8.32 5.88 13.54
C GLY A 102 -9.37 5.93 12.41
N TYR A 103 -9.47 4.90 11.58
CA TYR A 103 -10.41 4.83 10.46
C TYR A 103 -11.85 4.63 10.92
N ARG A 104 -12.82 5.21 10.18
CA ARG A 104 -14.26 5.06 10.49
C ARG A 104 -14.80 3.67 10.19
N SER A 105 -14.14 2.95 9.28
CA SER A 105 -14.48 1.58 8.88
C SER A 105 -13.26 0.88 8.28
N VAL A 106 -13.30 -0.45 8.21
CA VAL A 106 -12.30 -1.27 7.51
C VAL A 106 -12.23 -0.90 6.03
N VAL A 107 -13.36 -0.62 5.39
CA VAL A 107 -13.40 -0.17 4.00
C VAL A 107 -12.61 1.11 3.80
N GLU A 108 -12.82 2.13 4.67
CA GLU A 108 -12.05 3.38 4.61
C GLU A 108 -10.55 3.12 4.79
N ALA A 109 -10.17 2.26 5.73
CA ALA A 109 -8.78 1.91 5.96
C ALA A 109 -8.15 1.28 4.71
N VAL A 110 -8.79 0.27 4.13
CA VAL A 110 -8.31 -0.42 2.94
C VAL A 110 -8.25 0.52 1.73
N GLU A 111 -9.29 1.35 1.51
CA GLU A 111 -9.34 2.34 0.42
C GLU A 111 -8.32 3.49 0.58
N THR A 112 -7.76 3.67 1.77
CA THR A 112 -6.70 4.64 2.06
C THR A 112 -5.33 4.00 1.92
N VAL A 113 -5.07 2.93 2.68
CA VAL A 113 -3.73 2.36 2.83
C VAL A 113 -3.30 1.55 1.61
N VAL A 114 -4.18 0.74 1.03
CA VAL A 114 -3.82 -0.10 -0.13
C VAL A 114 -3.40 0.74 -1.34
N PRO A 115 -4.14 1.79 -1.76
CA PRO A 115 -3.68 2.67 -2.84
C PRO A 115 -2.38 3.39 -2.50
N HIS A 116 -2.19 3.82 -1.25
CA HIS A 116 -0.94 4.44 -0.79
C HIS A 116 0.26 3.52 -1.04
N GLU A 117 0.21 2.31 -0.51
CA GLU A 117 1.32 1.34 -0.61
C GLU A 117 1.54 0.84 -2.06
N LEU A 118 0.46 0.67 -2.83
CA LEU A 118 0.56 0.33 -4.24
C LEU A 118 1.21 1.44 -5.07
N PHE A 119 1.10 2.70 -4.64
CA PHE A 119 1.80 3.77 -5.33
C PHE A 119 3.31 3.71 -5.09
N HIS A 120 3.77 3.28 -3.92
CA HIS A 120 5.19 2.99 -3.69
C HIS A 120 5.70 1.87 -4.60
N ALA A 121 4.91 0.81 -4.85
CA ALA A 121 5.24 -0.22 -5.83
C ALA A 121 5.32 0.35 -7.27
N THR A 122 4.39 1.24 -7.62
CA THR A 122 4.39 1.96 -8.90
C THR A 122 5.62 2.87 -9.03
N GLU A 123 5.99 3.61 -7.97
CA GLU A 123 7.20 4.45 -7.93
C GLU A 123 8.47 3.62 -8.10
N ALA A 124 8.55 2.47 -7.43
CA ALA A 124 9.68 1.54 -7.51
C ALA A 124 9.91 0.99 -8.92
N ALA A 125 8.89 0.96 -9.78
CA ALA A 125 9.04 0.62 -11.20
C ALA A 125 9.80 1.68 -12.02
N TYR A 126 10.13 2.83 -11.44
CA TYR A 126 10.91 3.89 -12.08
C TYR A 126 12.29 4.07 -11.45
N VAL A 127 12.37 3.95 -10.11
CA VAL A 127 13.59 4.29 -9.37
C VAL A 127 13.64 3.56 -8.03
N GLN A 128 14.83 3.10 -7.66
CA GLN A 128 15.06 2.37 -6.41
C GLN A 128 14.80 3.19 -5.14
N SER A 129 15.06 4.48 -5.17
CA SER A 129 14.83 5.34 -4.02
C SER A 129 14.56 6.79 -4.41
N THR A 130 13.60 7.36 -3.72
CA THR A 130 13.22 8.77 -3.80
C THR A 130 13.37 9.39 -2.39
N PRO A 131 13.67 10.69 -2.25
CA PRO A 131 13.60 11.32 -0.93
C PRO A 131 12.24 11.07 -0.28
N ILE A 132 12.25 10.63 0.98
CA ILE A 132 11.04 10.14 1.68
C ILE A 132 9.85 11.13 1.60
N TRP A 133 10.10 12.43 1.73
CA TRP A 133 9.04 13.44 1.67
C TRP A 133 8.39 13.55 0.27
N VAL A 134 9.13 13.18 -0.80
CA VAL A 134 8.60 13.12 -2.17
C VAL A 134 7.78 11.86 -2.33
N SER A 135 8.34 10.70 -1.94
CA SER A 135 7.70 9.40 -2.03
C SER A 135 6.36 9.39 -1.27
N GLU A 136 6.38 9.77 0.01
CA GLU A 136 5.16 9.87 0.82
C GLU A 136 4.16 10.90 0.27
N GLY A 137 4.65 12.04 -0.18
CA GLY A 137 3.78 13.07 -0.78
C GLY A 137 3.11 12.61 -2.06
N LEU A 138 3.79 11.81 -2.88
CA LEU A 138 3.22 11.22 -4.09
C LEU A 138 2.23 10.10 -3.75
N ALA A 139 2.54 9.25 -2.76
CA ALA A 139 1.64 8.20 -2.30
C ALA A 139 0.34 8.78 -1.73
N VAL A 140 0.41 9.82 -0.88
CA VAL A 140 -0.77 10.56 -0.39
C VAL A 140 -1.53 11.23 -1.54
N TRP A 141 -0.85 11.76 -2.55
CA TRP A 141 -1.52 12.28 -3.73
C TRP A 141 -2.28 11.19 -4.49
N ALA A 142 -1.67 10.02 -4.67
CA ALA A 142 -2.28 8.89 -5.38
C ALA A 142 -3.49 8.31 -4.61
N GLU A 143 -3.37 8.15 -3.31
CA GLU A 143 -4.48 7.84 -2.39
C GLU A 143 -5.66 8.78 -2.63
N ARG A 144 -5.39 10.10 -2.69
CA ARG A 144 -6.40 11.13 -2.95
C ARG A 144 -7.02 11.06 -4.35
N GLN A 145 -6.32 10.53 -5.35
CA GLN A 145 -6.93 10.27 -6.67
C GLN A 145 -7.91 9.10 -6.60
N PHE A 146 -7.61 8.08 -5.78
CA PHE A 146 -8.44 6.90 -5.58
C PHE A 146 -9.64 7.19 -4.66
N ALA A 147 -9.37 7.74 -3.48
CA ALA A 147 -10.35 8.05 -2.44
C ALA A 147 -10.41 9.58 -2.16
N PRO A 148 -11.03 10.39 -3.04
CA PRO A 148 -11.01 11.85 -2.93
C PRO A 148 -11.69 12.38 -1.66
N GLU A 149 -12.55 11.60 -1.02
CA GLU A 149 -13.21 11.95 0.25
C GLU A 149 -12.39 11.56 1.48
N SER A 150 -11.28 10.80 1.33
CA SER A 150 -10.36 10.49 2.43
C SER A 150 -9.78 11.79 3.00
N ARG A 151 -9.65 11.83 4.32
CA ARG A 151 -9.07 12.94 5.07
C ARG A 151 -7.87 12.53 5.89
N ASP A 152 -7.35 11.35 5.66
CA ASP A 152 -6.21 10.82 6.41
C ASP A 152 -5.01 11.76 6.38
N PHE A 153 -4.69 12.33 5.22
CA PHE A 153 -3.63 13.34 5.05
C PHE A 153 -3.72 14.52 6.02
N LEU A 154 -4.90 14.85 6.57
CA LEU A 154 -5.05 15.93 7.55
C LEU A 154 -4.34 15.62 8.86
N GLY A 155 -4.10 14.36 9.18
CA GLY A 155 -3.29 13.94 10.32
C GLY A 155 -1.85 14.47 10.25
N PHE A 156 -1.30 14.55 9.05
CA PHE A 156 0.07 15.03 8.82
C PHE A 156 0.17 16.56 8.70
N VAL A 157 -0.88 17.21 8.21
CA VAL A 157 -0.92 18.68 8.00
C VAL A 157 -0.73 19.44 9.30
N GLY A 158 -1.31 18.98 10.41
CA GLY A 158 -1.17 19.60 11.72
C GLY A 158 0.29 19.77 12.14
N ALA A 159 1.05 18.68 12.11
CA ALA A 159 2.47 18.67 12.47
C ALA A 159 3.32 19.58 11.55
N TYR A 160 3.00 19.65 10.26
CA TYR A 160 3.68 20.58 9.35
C TYR A 160 3.36 22.04 9.66
N LEU A 161 2.11 22.36 9.96
CA LEU A 161 1.69 23.74 10.26
C LEU A 161 2.24 24.28 11.59
N GLU A 162 2.59 23.39 12.53
CA GLU A 162 3.23 23.77 13.80
C GLU A 162 4.67 24.27 13.60
N ASP A 163 5.38 23.78 12.57
CA ASP A 163 6.75 24.20 12.23
C ASP A 163 6.96 24.31 10.72
N THR A 164 6.38 25.32 10.11
CA THR A 164 6.51 25.59 8.66
C THR A 164 7.91 25.99 8.21
N ALA A 165 8.83 26.28 9.15
CA ALA A 165 10.22 26.56 8.86
C ALA A 165 11.08 25.27 8.75
N ARG A 166 10.52 24.13 9.15
CA ARG A 166 11.20 22.83 9.04
C ARG A 166 11.39 22.44 7.58
N PRO A 167 12.63 22.18 7.14
CA PRO A 167 12.87 21.75 5.77
C PRO A 167 12.29 20.34 5.53
N PHE A 168 11.67 20.13 4.37
CA PHE A 168 11.07 18.82 4.00
C PHE A 168 12.07 17.64 4.00
N HIS A 169 13.36 17.89 3.82
CA HIS A 169 14.39 16.86 3.79
C HIS A 169 14.93 16.47 5.18
N ARG A 170 14.38 17.04 6.24
CA ARG A 170 14.72 16.67 7.63
C ARG A 170 13.52 16.03 8.29
N PRO A 171 13.68 14.76 8.75
CA PRO A 171 12.64 14.06 9.49
C PRO A 171 12.32 14.74 10.83
#